data_9ffb39172c818d7be137924d7d57f87a
#
_entry.id   9ffb39172c818d7be137924d7d57f87a
#
_cell.length_a   1.000
_cell.length_b   1.000
_cell.length_c   1.000
_cell.angle_alpha   90.00
_cell.angle_beta   90.00
_cell.angle_gamma   90.00
#
_symmetry.space_group_name_H-M   'P 1'
#
loop_
_entity.id
_entity.type
_entity.pdbx_description
1 polymer ?
#
loop_
_entity_poly.entity_id
_entity_poly.type
_entity_poly.pdbx_seq_one_letter_code
_entity_poly.pdbx_strand_id
1 'polypeptide(L)'
;MKCRSTLALTAVAFGLLGCNGPKRELNEDSSLDHVSQGPKLAPQRVAHGISKVDKYEKFSFEVPPHALTPRLQGEFKSFMQGTGGARIADESADVELMVMTEDQYDAFTHKRSAESLYAIEPSHDHGVSIALPTTQADTVHYYVIFSRTTDGKSPVWVNADLNVKFDSSM
;
A
#
# COMPACT_ATOMS: atom_id res chain seq x y z
N MET A 1 30.63 46.88 10.66
CA MET A 1 31.44 46.82 11.89
C MET A 1 32.10 45.44 11.96
N LYS A 2 33.44 45.42 11.93
CA LYS A 2 34.31 44.24 11.99
C LYS A 2 34.44 43.83 13.44
N CYS A 3 34.39 42.53 13.74
CA CYS A 3 35.13 41.99 14.87
C CYS A 3 35.65 40.59 14.51
N ARG A 4 36.95 40.55 14.37
CA ARG A 4 37.82 39.33 14.32
C ARG A 4 38.17 39.00 15.77
N SER A 5 38.24 37.73 16.10
CA SER A 5 39.09 37.23 17.17
C SER A 5 39.52 35.80 16.90
N THR A 6 40.65 35.64 16.82
CA THR A 6 41.81 34.79 16.66
C THR A 6 42.10 33.92 17.88
N LEU A 7 42.63 32.71 17.56
CA LEU A 7 43.63 31.87 18.25
C LEU A 7 43.29 31.23 19.60
N ALA A 8 43.43 29.88 19.66
CA ALA A 8 44.54 29.28 20.40
C ALA A 8 44.71 27.79 20.02
N LEU A 9 45.88 27.52 19.55
CA LEU A 9 46.50 26.21 19.29
C LEU A 9 47.05 25.68 20.62
N THR A 10 46.71 24.45 21.01
CA THR A 10 47.46 23.74 22.07
C THR A 10 47.66 22.30 21.66
N ALA A 11 48.89 22.01 21.23
CA ALA A 11 49.42 20.67 21.03
C ALA A 11 49.92 20.13 22.38
N VAL A 12 49.44 18.94 22.76
CA VAL A 12 50.06 18.15 23.82
C VAL A 12 50.39 16.78 23.24
N ALA A 13 51.66 16.55 23.08
CA ALA A 13 52.27 15.26 22.80
C ALA A 13 52.62 14.57 24.11
N PHE A 14 52.15 13.37 24.35
CA PHE A 14 52.68 12.38 25.30
C PHE A 14 52.35 11.03 24.68
N GLY A 15 53.28 10.19 24.32
CA GLY A 15 54.20 9.48 25.18
C GLY A 15 53.91 8.00 24.94
N LEU A 16 54.75 7.33 24.12
CA LEU A 16 54.76 5.89 23.85
C LEU A 16 55.05 5.11 25.14
N LEU A 17 54.16 4.16 25.47
CA LEU A 17 54.52 2.99 26.26
C LEU A 17 53.82 1.77 25.64
N GLY A 18 54.62 0.94 25.01
CA GLY A 18 54.18 -0.34 24.46
C GLY A 18 53.82 -1.32 25.57
N CYS A 19 52.67 -1.93 25.44
CA CYS A 19 52.37 -3.21 26.07
C CYS A 19 52.00 -4.19 24.97
N ASN A 20 52.95 -5.11 24.68
CA ASN A 20 52.65 -6.32 23.91
C ASN A 20 51.75 -7.23 24.74
N GLY A 21 50.43 -7.10 24.57
CA GLY A 21 49.44 -8.07 25.00
C GLY A 21 49.15 -9.04 23.85
N PRO A 22 48.87 -10.33 24.14
CA PRO A 22 48.57 -11.29 23.09
C PRO A 22 47.30 -10.83 22.33
N LYS A 23 47.42 -10.76 21.01
CA LYS A 23 46.28 -10.54 20.10
C LYS A 23 45.26 -11.65 20.34
N ARG A 24 44.25 -11.38 21.15
CA ARG A 24 42.97 -12.09 21.04
C ARG A 24 42.39 -11.64 19.71
N GLU A 25 42.43 -12.51 18.74
CA GLU A 25 41.53 -12.43 17.61
C GLU A 25 40.12 -12.49 18.17
N LEU A 26 39.52 -11.32 18.32
CA LEU A 26 38.08 -11.22 18.38
C LEU A 26 37.59 -11.73 17.02
N ASN A 27 37.20 -12.99 16.97
CA ASN A 27 36.27 -13.43 15.96
C ASN A 27 35.06 -12.51 16.12
N GLU A 28 35.01 -11.47 15.32
CA GLU A 28 33.78 -10.78 15.01
C GLU A 28 32.90 -11.83 14.29
N ASP A 29 32.18 -12.57 15.11
CA ASP A 29 31.09 -13.43 14.67
C ASP A 29 30.06 -12.51 14.07
N SER A 30 30.16 -12.32 12.75
CA SER A 30 29.27 -11.53 11.90
C SER A 30 27.88 -12.20 11.80
N SER A 31 27.39 -12.78 12.88
CA SER A 31 26.14 -13.50 12.94
C SER A 31 24.94 -12.66 13.39
N LEU A 32 25.08 -11.32 13.48
CA LEU A 32 23.97 -10.45 13.87
C LEU A 32 23.14 -9.91 12.69
N ASP A 33 23.51 -10.21 11.46
CA ASP A 33 22.79 -9.72 10.27
C ASP A 33 21.76 -10.71 9.70
N HIS A 34 21.47 -11.79 10.40
CA HIS A 34 20.24 -12.52 10.12
C HIS A 34 19.08 -11.88 10.90
N VAL A 35 18.72 -10.66 10.54
CA VAL A 35 17.35 -10.20 10.71
C VAL A 35 16.50 -11.21 9.93
N SER A 36 15.90 -12.12 10.68
CA SER A 36 14.99 -13.12 10.16
C SER A 36 13.89 -12.37 9.41
N GLN A 37 14.07 -12.21 8.10
CA GLN A 37 13.00 -11.74 7.24
C GLN A 37 11.96 -12.86 7.31
N GLY A 38 10.87 -12.60 8.01
CA GLY A 38 9.74 -13.50 8.05
C GLY A 38 9.36 -13.96 6.64
N PRO A 39 8.73 -15.11 6.45
CA PRO A 39 8.41 -15.61 5.13
C PRO A 39 7.64 -14.56 4.35
N LYS A 40 8.18 -14.14 3.20
CA LYS A 40 7.45 -13.28 2.27
C LYS A 40 6.22 -14.03 1.84
N LEU A 41 5.07 -13.62 2.35
CA LEU A 41 3.80 -14.17 1.91
C LEU A 41 3.56 -13.79 0.45
N ALA A 42 3.04 -14.73 -0.33
CA ALA A 42 2.70 -14.46 -1.73
C ALA A 42 1.65 -13.35 -1.80
N PRO A 43 1.76 -12.42 -2.77
CA PRO A 43 0.73 -11.42 -2.96
C PRO A 43 -0.65 -12.06 -3.13
N GLN A 44 -1.62 -11.57 -2.37
CA GLN A 44 -3.00 -12.01 -2.50
C GLN A 44 -3.67 -11.21 -3.63
N ARG A 45 -4.26 -11.93 -4.59
CA ARG A 45 -5.04 -11.32 -5.66
C ARG A 45 -6.38 -10.84 -5.12
N VAL A 46 -6.72 -9.57 -5.37
CA VAL A 46 -7.97 -8.93 -4.92
C VAL A 46 -8.97 -8.83 -6.06
N ALA A 47 -8.58 -8.18 -7.16
CA ALA A 47 -9.42 -8.07 -8.35
C ALA A 47 -8.57 -8.41 -9.57
N HIS A 48 -9.12 -9.19 -10.51
CA HIS A 48 -8.41 -9.57 -11.72
C HIS A 48 -9.38 -9.80 -12.87
N GLY A 49 -9.12 -9.11 -13.98
CA GLY A 49 -9.92 -9.22 -15.20
C GLY A 49 -11.03 -8.20 -15.28
N ILE A 50 -12.02 -8.50 -16.12
CA ILE A 50 -13.08 -7.58 -16.48
C ILE A 50 -14.34 -7.89 -15.67
N SER A 51 -14.87 -6.88 -14.98
CA SER A 51 -16.13 -6.92 -14.23
C SER A 51 -17.06 -5.83 -14.69
N LYS A 52 -18.37 -6.08 -14.58
CA LYS A 52 -19.43 -5.15 -14.93
C LYS A 52 -19.81 -4.33 -13.70
N VAL A 53 -19.86 -3.03 -13.83
CA VAL A 53 -20.27 -2.09 -12.79
C VAL A 53 -21.63 -1.50 -13.18
N ASP A 54 -22.70 -2.01 -12.60
CA ASP A 54 -24.05 -1.44 -12.81
C ASP A 54 -24.26 -0.19 -11.93
N LYS A 55 -24.17 -0.32 -10.63
CA LYS A 55 -24.11 0.78 -9.64
C LYS A 55 -22.76 0.78 -8.93
N TYR A 56 -22.41 -0.36 -8.39
CA TYR A 56 -21.09 -0.65 -7.82
C TYR A 56 -20.77 -2.13 -8.01
N GLU A 57 -19.47 -2.43 -8.01
CA GLU A 57 -18.92 -3.78 -7.99
C GLU A 57 -17.95 -3.89 -6.81
N LYS A 58 -17.93 -5.03 -6.13
CA LYS A 58 -17.12 -5.23 -4.93
C LYS A 58 -16.20 -6.43 -5.02
N PHE A 59 -15.04 -6.29 -4.43
CA PHE A 59 -14.07 -7.37 -4.21
C PHE A 59 -13.66 -7.37 -2.76
N SER A 60 -13.72 -8.52 -2.09
CA SER A 60 -13.28 -8.67 -0.71
C SER A 60 -11.89 -9.27 -0.64
N PHE A 61 -11.12 -8.88 0.37
CA PHE A 61 -9.84 -9.48 0.69
C PHE A 61 -9.58 -9.38 2.20
N GLU A 62 -8.62 -10.16 2.65
CA GLU A 62 -8.26 -10.25 4.06
C GLU A 62 -6.79 -9.85 4.24
N VAL A 63 -6.52 -9.13 5.31
CA VAL A 63 -5.16 -8.91 5.79
C VAL A 63 -4.99 -9.73 7.05
N PRO A 64 -4.05 -10.72 7.07
CA PRO A 64 -3.89 -11.64 8.18
C PRO A 64 -3.37 -10.93 9.44
N PRO A 65 -3.44 -11.58 10.59
CA PRO A 65 -2.82 -11.06 11.82
C PRO A 65 -1.32 -10.80 11.63
N HIS A 66 -0.82 -9.82 12.35
CA HIS A 66 0.60 -9.43 12.36
C HIS A 66 1.17 -9.06 10.98
N ALA A 67 0.32 -8.64 10.04
CA ALA A 67 0.77 -8.10 8.76
C ALA A 67 1.43 -6.73 8.96
N LEU A 68 2.66 -6.61 8.49
CA LEU A 68 3.40 -5.35 8.47
C LEU A 68 3.27 -4.71 7.09
N THR A 69 3.14 -3.38 7.09
CA THR A 69 3.12 -2.57 5.87
C THR A 69 2.20 -3.10 4.75
N PRO A 70 0.96 -3.55 5.06
CA PRO A 70 0.07 -4.06 4.03
C PRO A 70 -0.23 -2.95 3.02
N ARG A 71 -0.20 -3.31 1.73
CA ARG A 71 -0.38 -2.35 0.63
C ARG A 71 -1.21 -2.96 -0.49
N LEU A 72 -2.29 -2.30 -0.83
CA LEU A 72 -3.06 -2.59 -2.04
C LEU A 72 -2.38 -1.91 -3.24
N GLN A 73 -2.04 -2.69 -4.27
CA GLN A 73 -1.31 -2.22 -5.45
C GLN A 73 -1.88 -2.79 -6.72
N GLY A 74 -1.74 -2.04 -7.81
CA GLY A 74 -2.13 -2.45 -9.14
C GLY A 74 -2.64 -1.32 -10.00
N GLU A 75 -3.51 -1.62 -10.93
CA GLU A 75 -4.13 -0.65 -11.82
C GLU A 75 -5.55 -1.08 -12.19
N PHE A 76 -6.34 -0.14 -12.63
CA PHE A 76 -7.61 -0.42 -13.29
C PHE A 76 -7.85 0.50 -14.47
N LYS A 77 -8.63 -0.01 -15.43
CA LYS A 77 -9.13 0.74 -16.58
C LYS A 77 -10.61 0.48 -16.77
N SER A 78 -11.39 1.53 -16.89
CA SER A 78 -12.82 1.41 -17.13
C SER A 78 -13.20 1.86 -18.53
N PHE A 79 -14.29 1.29 -19.02
CA PHE A 79 -14.79 1.59 -20.35
C PHE A 79 -16.29 1.27 -20.44
N MET A 80 -16.96 1.92 -21.36
CA MET A 80 -18.31 1.52 -21.80
C MET A 80 -18.25 0.78 -23.15
N GLN A 81 -19.28 -0.02 -23.42
CA GLN A 81 -19.47 -0.62 -24.73
C GLN A 81 -20.30 0.33 -25.59
N GLY A 82 -19.68 0.81 -26.66
CA GLY A 82 -20.35 1.59 -27.69
C GLY A 82 -21.02 0.71 -28.76
N THR A 83 -21.58 1.35 -29.75
CA THR A 83 -22.21 0.69 -30.91
C THR A 83 -21.19 -0.18 -31.62
N GLY A 84 -21.57 -1.42 -31.95
CA GLY A 84 -20.68 -2.38 -32.61
C GLY A 84 -19.62 -3.02 -31.71
N GLY A 85 -19.71 -2.86 -30.37
CA GLY A 85 -18.79 -3.46 -29.41
C GLY A 85 -17.49 -2.68 -29.20
N ALA A 86 -17.37 -1.48 -29.76
CA ALA A 86 -16.24 -0.59 -29.51
C ALA A 86 -16.14 -0.24 -28.02
N ARG A 87 -14.92 -0.15 -27.48
CA ARG A 87 -14.67 0.32 -26.13
C ARG A 87 -14.53 1.84 -26.15
N ILE A 88 -15.29 2.49 -25.28
CA ILE A 88 -15.26 3.95 -25.07
C ILE A 88 -14.70 4.16 -23.67
N ALA A 89 -13.49 4.71 -23.56
CA ALA A 89 -12.80 5.03 -22.33
C ALA A 89 -12.61 6.56 -22.27
N ASP A 90 -13.62 7.24 -21.74
CA ASP A 90 -13.64 8.67 -21.52
C ASP A 90 -14.32 8.97 -20.17
N GLU A 91 -14.54 10.22 -19.84
CA GLU A 91 -15.16 10.67 -18.59
C GLU A 91 -16.52 10.01 -18.29
N SER A 92 -17.25 9.53 -19.32
CA SER A 92 -18.52 8.82 -19.13
C SER A 92 -18.34 7.41 -18.55
N ALA A 93 -17.14 6.87 -18.63
CA ALA A 93 -16.74 5.58 -18.07
C ALA A 93 -16.01 5.70 -16.72
N ASP A 94 -15.90 6.91 -16.15
CA ASP A 94 -15.23 7.11 -14.89
C ASP A 94 -15.90 6.36 -13.74
N VAL A 95 -15.07 5.72 -12.93
CA VAL A 95 -15.45 5.04 -11.70
C VAL A 95 -14.62 5.56 -10.53
N GLU A 96 -15.26 5.67 -9.38
CA GLU A 96 -14.62 5.91 -8.10
C GLU A 96 -14.16 4.57 -7.52
N LEU A 97 -12.93 4.48 -7.05
CA LEU A 97 -12.45 3.35 -6.28
C LEU A 97 -12.44 3.72 -4.80
N MET A 98 -13.14 2.93 -3.99
CA MET A 98 -13.14 3.07 -2.53
C MET A 98 -12.59 1.81 -1.88
N VAL A 99 -11.85 2.00 -0.77
CA VAL A 99 -11.45 0.91 0.12
C VAL A 99 -12.17 1.11 1.45
N MET A 100 -12.87 0.07 1.90
CA MET A 100 -13.67 0.10 3.12
C MET A 100 -13.34 -1.09 4.02
N THR A 101 -13.47 -0.89 5.33
CA THR A 101 -13.55 -1.98 6.30
C THR A 101 -14.94 -2.64 6.23
N GLU A 102 -15.14 -3.75 6.93
CA GLU A 102 -16.43 -4.45 6.96
C GLU A 102 -17.55 -3.55 7.50
N ASP A 103 -17.31 -2.83 8.60
CA ASP A 103 -18.29 -1.92 9.19
C ASP A 103 -18.67 -0.76 8.26
N GLN A 104 -17.67 -0.20 7.54
CA GLN A 104 -17.89 0.86 6.57
C GLN A 104 -18.69 0.36 5.37
N TYR A 105 -18.38 -0.85 4.89
CA TYR A 105 -19.12 -1.48 3.80
C TYR A 105 -20.56 -1.78 4.21
N ASP A 106 -20.79 -2.28 5.43
CA ASP A 106 -22.15 -2.49 5.96
C ASP A 106 -22.94 -1.16 5.99
N ALA A 107 -22.34 -0.09 6.50
CA ALA A 107 -22.95 1.23 6.51
C ALA A 107 -23.26 1.74 5.08
N PHE A 108 -22.34 1.54 4.13
CA PHE A 108 -22.52 1.90 2.73
C PHE A 108 -23.72 1.19 2.09
N THR A 109 -23.82 -0.13 2.27
CA THR A 109 -24.91 -0.92 1.68
C THR A 109 -26.28 -0.58 2.26
N HIS A 110 -26.33 -0.19 3.53
CA HIS A 110 -27.56 0.24 4.20
C HIS A 110 -27.86 1.75 4.05
N LYS A 111 -27.14 2.43 3.15
CA LYS A 111 -27.29 3.89 2.88
C LYS A 111 -27.17 4.74 4.16
N ARG A 112 -26.40 4.28 5.11
CA ARG A 112 -25.98 5.07 6.26
C ARG A 112 -24.78 5.93 5.86
N SER A 113 -24.52 7.01 6.57
CA SER A 113 -23.30 7.77 6.34
C SER A 113 -22.08 6.87 6.59
N ALA A 114 -21.33 6.61 5.54
CA ALA A 114 -20.11 5.81 5.59
C ALA A 114 -18.98 6.62 4.98
N GLU A 115 -17.90 6.77 5.73
CA GLU A 115 -16.64 7.26 5.20
C GLU A 115 -15.82 6.06 4.75
N SER A 116 -15.28 6.09 3.54
CA SER A 116 -14.32 5.08 3.10
C SER A 116 -13.00 5.29 3.80
N LEU A 117 -12.25 4.21 4.02
CA LEU A 117 -10.87 4.30 4.53
C LEU A 117 -9.98 5.05 3.54
N TYR A 118 -10.18 4.80 2.25
CA TYR A 118 -9.57 5.52 1.13
C TYR A 118 -10.56 5.64 -0.01
N ALA A 119 -10.47 6.76 -0.73
CA ALA A 119 -11.16 6.95 -1.99
C ALA A 119 -10.17 7.51 -3.03
N ILE A 120 -10.28 7.03 -4.25
CA ILE A 120 -9.60 7.57 -5.41
C ILE A 120 -10.65 8.29 -6.22
N GLU A 121 -10.34 9.53 -6.60
CA GLU A 121 -11.23 10.36 -7.43
C GLU A 121 -11.66 9.61 -8.71
N PRO A 122 -12.85 9.90 -9.21
CA PRO A 122 -13.37 9.28 -10.42
C PRO A 122 -12.38 9.35 -11.58
N SER A 123 -12.12 8.21 -12.19
CA SER A 123 -11.19 8.07 -13.32
C SER A 123 -11.51 6.83 -14.13
N HIS A 124 -11.14 6.82 -15.41
CA HIS A 124 -11.21 5.65 -16.27
C HIS A 124 -9.86 4.92 -16.45
N ASP A 125 -8.76 5.48 -15.96
CA ASP A 125 -7.43 4.84 -15.94
C ASP A 125 -6.66 5.33 -14.72
N HIS A 126 -6.33 4.43 -13.78
CA HIS A 126 -5.64 4.82 -12.55
C HIS A 126 -4.74 3.73 -12.00
N GLY A 127 -3.53 4.11 -11.60
CA GLY A 127 -2.61 3.27 -10.84
C GLY A 127 -2.93 3.34 -9.34
N VAL A 128 -3.07 2.19 -8.70
CA VAL A 128 -3.43 2.07 -7.27
C VAL A 128 -2.21 1.75 -6.44
N SER A 129 -1.97 2.52 -5.38
CA SER A 129 -0.92 2.26 -4.40
C SER A 129 -1.34 2.80 -3.02
N ILE A 130 -2.11 2.02 -2.28
CA ILE A 130 -2.72 2.40 -1.01
C ILE A 130 -2.06 1.63 0.13
N ALA A 131 -1.52 2.36 1.11
CA ALA A 131 -1.03 1.76 2.36
C ALA A 131 -2.23 1.47 3.27
N LEU A 132 -2.33 0.24 3.76
CA LEU A 132 -3.37 -0.16 4.70
C LEU A 132 -2.82 -0.16 6.13
N PRO A 133 -3.67 -0.04 7.14
CA PRO A 133 -3.26 -0.18 8.53
C PRO A 133 -2.62 -1.54 8.80
N THR A 134 -1.58 -1.56 9.66
CA THR A 134 -1.01 -2.80 10.18
C THR A 134 -2.03 -3.55 11.01
N THR A 135 -2.01 -4.89 10.94
CA THR A 135 -2.89 -5.71 11.76
C THR A 135 -2.18 -6.19 13.03
N GLN A 136 -2.92 -6.39 14.09
CA GLN A 136 -2.42 -6.95 15.36
C GLN A 136 -2.76 -8.43 15.46
N ALA A 137 -3.61 -8.81 16.41
CA ALA A 137 -3.93 -10.20 16.69
C ALA A 137 -5.00 -10.79 15.75
N ASP A 138 -5.78 -9.92 15.10
CA ASP A 138 -6.94 -10.34 14.33
C ASP A 138 -6.75 -10.12 12.83
N THR A 139 -7.39 -10.97 12.03
CA THR A 139 -7.56 -10.75 10.59
C THR A 139 -8.50 -9.59 10.36
N VAL A 140 -8.15 -8.71 9.44
CA VAL A 140 -9.01 -7.57 9.05
C VAL A 140 -9.56 -7.79 7.65
N HIS A 141 -10.89 -7.69 7.52
CA HIS A 141 -11.60 -7.79 6.25
C HIS A 141 -11.75 -6.41 5.60
N TYR A 142 -11.41 -6.35 4.33
CA TYR A 142 -11.53 -5.15 3.51
C TYR A 142 -12.33 -5.42 2.24
N TYR A 143 -12.92 -4.35 1.72
CA TYR A 143 -13.63 -4.32 0.45
C TYR A 143 -13.05 -3.25 -0.46
N VAL A 144 -12.75 -3.61 -1.70
CA VAL A 144 -12.52 -2.68 -2.80
C VAL A 144 -13.85 -2.55 -3.55
N ILE A 145 -14.30 -1.32 -3.73
CA ILE A 145 -15.56 -1.00 -4.38
C ILE A 145 -15.27 -0.08 -5.55
N PHE A 146 -15.68 -0.50 -6.74
CA PHE A 146 -15.78 0.38 -7.89
C PHE A 146 -17.20 0.91 -7.98
N SER A 147 -17.39 2.20 -7.82
CA SER A 147 -18.68 2.86 -7.85
C SER A 147 -18.79 3.78 -9.06
N ARG A 148 -19.94 3.76 -9.72
CA ARG A 148 -20.21 4.70 -10.79
C ARG A 148 -20.53 6.07 -10.24
N THR A 149 -20.00 7.08 -10.90
CA THR A 149 -20.27 8.49 -10.57
C THR A 149 -21.43 9.09 -11.34
N THR A 150 -21.81 8.45 -12.45
CA THR A 150 -22.87 8.93 -13.31
C THR A 150 -24.05 7.96 -13.36
N ASP A 151 -25.28 8.49 -13.29
CA ASP A 151 -26.52 7.72 -13.43
C ASP A 151 -26.83 7.33 -14.89
N GLY A 152 -25.81 6.95 -15.65
CA GLY A 152 -25.95 6.52 -17.04
C GLY A 152 -26.74 5.21 -17.16
N LYS A 153 -27.49 5.03 -18.27
CA LYS A 153 -28.24 3.80 -18.55
C LYS A 153 -27.34 2.63 -18.98
N SER A 154 -26.18 2.92 -19.56
CA SER A 154 -25.24 1.90 -20.05
C SER A 154 -24.29 1.46 -18.95
N PRO A 155 -24.04 0.16 -18.78
CA PRO A 155 -23.10 -0.31 -17.77
C PRO A 155 -21.67 0.14 -18.10
N VAL A 156 -20.88 0.37 -17.05
CA VAL A 156 -19.44 0.56 -17.13
C VAL A 156 -18.78 -0.80 -16.87
N TRP A 157 -17.69 -1.06 -17.55
CA TRP A 157 -16.86 -2.24 -17.36
C TRP A 157 -15.51 -1.81 -16.79
N VAL A 158 -15.03 -2.51 -15.78
CA VAL A 158 -13.73 -2.27 -15.17
C VAL A 158 -12.84 -3.48 -15.43
N ASN A 159 -11.69 -3.26 -16.05
CA ASN A 159 -10.61 -4.21 -16.12
C ASN A 159 -9.60 -3.86 -15.03
N ALA A 160 -9.52 -4.65 -13.98
CA ALA A 160 -8.66 -4.41 -12.84
C ALA A 160 -7.62 -5.52 -12.68
N ASP A 161 -6.44 -5.15 -12.18
CA ASP A 161 -5.42 -6.09 -11.68
C ASP A 161 -4.89 -5.53 -10.36
N LEU A 162 -5.55 -5.90 -9.25
CA LEU A 162 -5.24 -5.43 -7.92
C LEU A 162 -4.77 -6.59 -7.05
N ASN A 163 -3.68 -6.35 -6.33
CA ASN A 163 -3.08 -7.31 -5.41
C ASN A 163 -2.79 -6.63 -4.09
N VAL A 164 -2.93 -7.36 -2.98
CA VAL A 164 -2.42 -6.91 -1.68
C VAL A 164 -1.11 -7.64 -1.37
N LYS A 165 -0.13 -6.88 -0.90
CA LYS A 165 1.16 -7.36 -0.42
C LYS A 165 1.33 -6.95 1.02
N PHE A 166 1.97 -7.76 1.81
CA PHE A 166 2.33 -7.47 3.19
C PHE A 166 3.53 -8.32 3.62
N ASP A 167 4.27 -7.79 4.58
CA ASP A 167 5.28 -8.54 5.29
C ASP A 167 4.65 -9.07 6.59
N SER A 168 5.06 -10.24 7.07
CA SER A 168 4.61 -10.76 8.36
C SER A 168 5.74 -10.64 9.37
N SER A 169 5.43 -10.15 10.58
CA SER A 169 6.29 -10.36 11.74
C SER A 169 6.02 -11.76 12.28
N MET A 170 7.07 -12.58 12.42
CA MET A 170 7.01 -13.78 13.24
C MET A 170 7.25 -13.42 14.69
#